data_4280f6b116b5d7954688b630eaaa888f
#
_entry.id   4280f6b116b5d7954688b630eaaa888f
#
_cell.length_a   1.000
_cell.length_b   1.000
_cell.length_c   1.000
_cell.angle_alpha   90.00
_cell.angle_beta   90.00
_cell.angle_gamma   90.00
#
_symmetry.space_group_name_H-M   'P 1'
#
loop_
_entity.id
_entity.type
_entity.pdbx_description
1 polymer ?
#
loop_
_entity_poly.entity_id
_entity_poly.type
_entity_poly.pdbx_seq_one_letter_code
_entity_poly.pdbx_strand_id
1 'polypeptide(L)'
;MVTKTNDKTKNAATTTYKRTEYPRPQFKRDAWMNLNGTWKFAFDDDNKGERNGWAQRPDFATDINVPFTYETKASGIGEGTFHPNVWYNRTFSIPEEEVGKRVILRFQASDYVTKVWVNGTYIGDHVGGNAAFSFDITNAVQLTGENQLVVKAEDSQSCYQPRGKQRWKDENFGCWYVQNTGIWQTVWLEFLHPERIDNVKITPNIDTNSVVFDYSVQAFSDCKLETIVSFEGKQVKQFSVTPDRANMTFEVDLLSDLMEWRVAHWSPEHPHLYDVTFRLLANDEVVDEVHSYFGMRKVSIKDGQVLLNNRPIYQKLLLDQGYWKDTMLTPPSDEAMLEDIEKTLAMGFNGVRKHQKLEDERFLYLCDKKGLLVWSEMAATYEFSDEAIENFTKEWLEIMQQHYNHPSIITWVPFNESWGVPNIFQDKKQQTFTESIYYLSKSIDAERPVIVNDGWEHTISDIIALHDYEEIGKVLYERYKVKEPILNNEIPHNNHKYAFADGYSYKGQPVMITEYGGIAFNHESGWGYGNQVNTEEEFLERYRNITDAIKALPYVTGYVYTQITDVQQEVNGLLTEDRTAKIALEKIKEVNDG
;
A
#
# COMPACT_ATOMS: atom_id res chain seq x y z
N MET A 1 -34.77 43.43 -34.71
CA MET A 1 -33.45 42.71 -34.69
C MET A 1 -33.36 42.03 -33.35
N VAL A 2 -33.51 40.71 -33.33
CA VAL A 2 -33.49 39.90 -32.11
C VAL A 2 -32.12 39.24 -32.04
N THR A 3 -31.35 39.64 -31.05
CA THR A 3 -30.06 39.01 -30.77
C THR A 3 -30.32 37.71 -30.02
N LYS A 4 -29.95 36.58 -30.64
CA LYS A 4 -29.92 35.27 -30.03
C LYS A 4 -28.64 35.16 -29.19
N THR A 5 -28.75 35.11 -27.90
CA THR A 5 -27.72 34.64 -26.94
C THR A 5 -27.70 33.13 -26.99
N ASN A 6 -26.62 32.57 -27.50
CA ASN A 6 -26.34 31.14 -27.43
C ASN A 6 -25.76 30.84 -26.04
N ASP A 7 -26.60 30.33 -25.18
CA ASP A 7 -26.19 29.73 -23.91
C ASP A 7 -25.75 28.27 -24.18
N LYS A 8 -24.46 28.06 -24.31
CA LYS A 8 -23.86 26.73 -24.35
C LYS A 8 -23.40 26.35 -22.95
N THR A 9 -24.32 26.01 -22.09
CA THR A 9 -24.02 25.20 -20.90
C THR A 9 -23.66 23.81 -21.39
N LYS A 10 -22.36 23.54 -21.54
CA LYS A 10 -21.85 22.17 -21.63
C LYS A 10 -22.18 21.47 -20.31
N ASN A 11 -23.15 20.56 -20.34
CA ASN A 11 -23.27 19.52 -19.33
C ASN A 11 -21.95 18.75 -19.28
N ALA A 12 -21.08 19.06 -18.33
CA ALA A 12 -20.01 18.17 -17.95
C ALA A 12 -20.70 16.90 -17.42
N ALA A 13 -20.54 15.80 -18.13
CA ALA A 13 -20.97 14.49 -17.64
C ALA A 13 -20.24 14.28 -16.30
N THR A 14 -21.01 14.22 -15.21
CA THR A 14 -20.47 13.94 -13.88
C THR A 14 -19.92 12.51 -13.95
N THR A 15 -18.60 12.35 -13.97
CA THR A 15 -17.96 11.03 -13.91
C THR A 15 -18.36 10.40 -12.60
N THR A 16 -19.15 9.34 -12.63
CA THR A 16 -19.56 8.63 -11.41
C THR A 16 -18.49 7.59 -11.11
N TYR A 17 -17.63 7.87 -10.14
CA TYR A 17 -16.64 6.90 -9.65
C TYR A 17 -17.33 5.76 -8.90
N LYS A 18 -16.97 4.53 -9.21
CA LYS A 18 -17.49 3.32 -8.55
C LYS A 18 -16.39 2.31 -8.35
N ARG A 19 -16.28 1.78 -7.14
CA ARG A 19 -15.40 0.66 -6.78
C ARG A 19 -16.28 -0.56 -6.56
N THR A 20 -16.39 -1.43 -7.56
CA THR A 20 -17.31 -2.58 -7.58
C THR A 20 -16.59 -3.92 -7.55
N GLU A 21 -15.29 -3.92 -7.75
CA GLU A 21 -14.43 -5.09 -7.77
C GLU A 21 -14.27 -5.74 -6.39
N TYR A 22 -14.02 -7.06 -6.38
CA TYR A 22 -13.74 -7.78 -5.13
C TYR A 22 -12.44 -7.25 -4.50
N PRO A 23 -12.48 -6.78 -3.23
CA PRO A 23 -11.39 -5.95 -2.70
C PRO A 23 -10.16 -6.74 -2.22
N ARG A 24 -10.25 -8.08 -2.06
CA ARG A 24 -9.20 -8.92 -1.48
C ARG A 24 -8.82 -10.09 -2.41
N PRO A 25 -8.11 -9.84 -3.52
CA PRO A 25 -7.87 -10.84 -4.58
C PRO A 25 -7.16 -12.10 -4.11
N GLN A 26 -6.31 -12.02 -3.08
CA GLN A 26 -5.56 -13.15 -2.54
C GLN A 26 -6.35 -14.02 -1.56
N PHE A 27 -7.61 -13.70 -1.31
CA PHE A 27 -8.45 -14.49 -0.42
C PHE A 27 -9.93 -14.34 -0.81
N LYS A 28 -10.22 -14.74 -2.07
CA LYS A 28 -11.52 -14.47 -2.69
C LYS A 28 -12.53 -15.55 -2.37
N ARG A 29 -13.74 -15.11 -1.98
CA ARG A 29 -14.96 -15.91 -1.90
C ARG A 29 -16.05 -15.36 -2.80
N ASP A 30 -16.98 -16.21 -3.21
CA ASP A 30 -18.11 -15.79 -4.06
C ASP A 30 -19.28 -15.21 -3.23
N ALA A 31 -19.42 -15.64 -1.98
CA ALA A 31 -20.48 -15.17 -1.08
C ALA A 31 -20.09 -13.84 -0.39
N TRP A 32 -20.32 -12.72 -1.08
CA TRP A 32 -20.00 -11.38 -0.60
C TRP A 32 -20.97 -10.32 -1.14
N MET A 33 -21.00 -9.16 -0.50
CA MET A 33 -21.81 -8.02 -0.93
C MET A 33 -21.01 -6.72 -0.79
N ASN A 34 -20.90 -5.95 -1.86
CA ASN A 34 -20.29 -4.63 -1.85
C ASN A 34 -21.23 -3.61 -1.21
N LEU A 35 -20.76 -2.84 -0.25
CA LEU A 35 -21.50 -1.76 0.39
C LEU A 35 -21.09 -0.37 -0.09
N ASN A 36 -20.16 -0.24 -1.04
CA ASN A 36 -19.80 1.05 -1.62
C ASN A 36 -20.99 1.73 -2.31
N GLY A 37 -20.83 3.00 -2.63
CA GLY A 37 -21.84 3.80 -3.31
C GLY A 37 -22.43 4.87 -2.39
N THR A 38 -23.69 5.24 -2.58
CA THR A 38 -24.30 6.35 -1.84
C THR A 38 -24.64 5.95 -0.40
N TRP A 39 -24.09 6.68 0.56
CA TRP A 39 -24.40 6.62 1.99
C TRP A 39 -24.95 7.96 2.45
N LYS A 40 -25.66 8.00 3.57
CA LYS A 40 -26.01 9.23 4.28
C LYS A 40 -24.83 9.63 5.17
N PHE A 41 -24.61 10.95 5.31
CA PHE A 41 -23.42 11.51 5.92
C PHE A 41 -23.73 12.75 6.78
N ALA A 42 -22.95 12.97 7.84
CA ALA A 42 -22.98 14.17 8.65
C ALA A 42 -21.61 14.49 9.27
N PHE A 43 -21.29 15.78 9.36
CA PHE A 43 -20.20 16.29 10.20
C PHE A 43 -20.64 16.39 11.66
N ASP A 44 -19.70 16.20 12.60
CA ASP A 44 -19.93 16.26 14.05
C ASP A 44 -18.77 16.98 14.76
N ASP A 45 -18.50 18.22 14.39
CA ASP A 45 -17.37 18.99 14.90
C ASP A 45 -17.36 19.16 16.42
N ASP A 46 -18.54 19.17 17.03
CA ASP A 46 -18.70 19.28 18.48
C ASP A 46 -18.65 17.92 19.20
N ASN A 47 -18.50 16.80 18.48
CA ASN A 47 -18.54 15.43 19.01
C ASN A 47 -19.79 15.15 19.87
N LYS A 48 -20.96 15.50 19.35
CA LYS A 48 -22.25 15.36 20.04
C LYS A 48 -23.09 14.18 19.52
N GLY A 49 -22.72 13.56 18.40
CA GLY A 49 -23.52 12.56 17.71
C GLY A 49 -23.88 11.37 18.58
N GLU A 50 -22.92 10.80 19.32
CA GLU A 50 -23.17 9.67 20.23
C GLU A 50 -24.17 10.06 21.33
N ARG A 51 -23.97 11.21 21.97
CA ARG A 51 -24.87 11.73 23.02
C ARG A 51 -26.28 12.07 22.49
N ASN A 52 -26.37 12.46 21.22
CA ASN A 52 -27.63 12.77 20.56
C ASN A 52 -28.32 11.51 20.00
N GLY A 53 -27.74 10.33 20.18
CA GLY A 53 -28.31 9.07 19.76
C GLY A 53 -28.25 8.83 18.24
N TRP A 54 -27.28 9.41 17.54
CA TRP A 54 -27.12 9.24 16.09
C TRP A 54 -26.85 7.79 15.68
N ALA A 55 -26.26 7.00 16.56
CA ALA A 55 -26.07 5.57 16.32
C ALA A 55 -27.38 4.76 16.26
N GLN A 56 -28.43 5.21 16.96
CA GLN A 56 -29.75 4.56 17.01
C GLN A 56 -30.75 5.19 16.04
N ARG A 57 -30.61 6.48 15.78
CA ARG A 57 -31.52 7.27 14.94
C ARG A 57 -30.72 8.23 14.07
N PRO A 58 -29.99 7.72 13.06
CA PRO A 58 -29.29 8.60 12.14
C PRO A 58 -30.31 9.32 11.23
N ASP A 59 -30.28 10.64 11.29
CA ASP A 59 -31.08 11.53 10.42
C ASP A 59 -30.08 12.44 9.67
N PHE A 60 -29.31 11.85 8.77
CA PHE A 60 -28.28 12.56 8.02
C PHE A 60 -28.85 13.01 6.67
N ALA A 61 -28.74 14.31 6.39
CA ALA A 61 -29.32 14.92 5.18
C ALA A 61 -28.40 14.82 3.95
N THR A 62 -27.07 14.80 4.17
CA THR A 62 -26.08 14.83 3.09
C THR A 62 -25.86 13.43 2.53
N ASP A 63 -25.67 13.33 1.23
CA ASP A 63 -25.20 12.10 0.58
C ASP A 63 -23.68 12.13 0.39
N ILE A 64 -23.02 10.98 0.57
CA ILE A 64 -21.62 10.79 0.26
C ILE A 64 -21.45 9.53 -0.58
N ASN A 65 -20.52 9.54 -1.54
CA ASN A 65 -20.19 8.38 -2.35
C ASN A 65 -18.98 7.63 -1.73
N VAL A 66 -19.24 6.56 -0.98
CA VAL A 66 -18.21 5.68 -0.39
C VAL A 66 -17.58 4.81 -1.49
N PRO A 67 -16.25 4.58 -1.50
CA PRO A 67 -15.29 4.83 -0.45
C PRO A 67 -14.49 6.13 -0.59
N PHE A 68 -15.05 7.18 -1.13
CA PHE A 68 -14.36 8.46 -1.30
C PHE A 68 -14.63 9.36 -0.10
N THR A 69 -13.57 9.86 0.52
CA THR A 69 -13.69 10.72 1.70
C THR A 69 -14.26 12.09 1.36
N TYR A 70 -14.84 12.78 2.32
CA TYR A 70 -15.56 14.04 2.10
C TYR A 70 -14.70 15.15 1.48
N GLU A 71 -13.37 15.07 1.64
CA GLU A 71 -12.43 16.03 1.04
C GLU A 71 -12.37 15.90 -0.48
N THR A 72 -12.71 14.73 -1.02
CA THR A 72 -12.58 14.43 -2.43
C THR A 72 -13.78 14.91 -3.25
N LYS A 73 -13.55 15.29 -4.50
CA LYS A 73 -14.65 15.60 -5.43
C LYS A 73 -15.50 14.36 -5.75
N ALA A 74 -14.86 13.19 -5.78
CA ALA A 74 -15.53 11.92 -6.07
C ALA A 74 -16.55 11.51 -4.99
N SER A 75 -16.42 12.02 -3.77
CA SER A 75 -17.40 11.83 -2.71
C SER A 75 -18.74 12.53 -2.97
N GLY A 76 -18.73 13.58 -3.81
CA GLY A 76 -19.85 14.48 -4.03
C GLY A 76 -19.92 15.66 -3.05
N ILE A 77 -19.01 15.74 -2.07
CA ILE A 77 -18.92 16.84 -1.09
C ILE A 77 -17.79 17.80 -1.49
N GLY A 78 -16.53 17.34 -1.52
CA GLY A 78 -15.38 18.14 -1.94
C GLY A 78 -15.00 19.23 -0.93
N GLU A 79 -15.15 18.99 0.37
CA GLU A 79 -14.87 19.94 1.44
C GLU A 79 -13.46 19.71 2.02
N GLY A 80 -12.56 20.65 1.80
CA GLY A 80 -11.15 20.52 2.23
C GLY A 80 -10.89 20.97 3.67
N THR A 81 -11.86 21.53 4.38
CA THR A 81 -11.75 21.93 5.79
C THR A 81 -11.68 20.68 6.67
N PHE A 82 -10.88 20.75 7.72
CA PHE A 82 -10.74 19.64 8.65
C PHE A 82 -11.97 19.51 9.56
N HIS A 83 -12.53 18.31 9.61
CA HIS A 83 -13.65 17.92 10.48
C HIS A 83 -13.24 16.70 11.32
N PRO A 84 -13.11 16.84 12.66
CA PRO A 84 -12.54 15.78 13.50
C PRO A 84 -13.44 14.57 13.68
N ASN A 85 -14.73 14.68 13.40
CA ASN A 85 -15.67 13.57 13.52
C ASN A 85 -16.66 13.59 12.37
N VAL A 86 -16.80 12.45 11.72
CA VAL A 86 -17.75 12.27 10.61
C VAL A 86 -18.57 11.00 10.81
N TRP A 87 -19.82 11.04 10.37
CA TRP A 87 -20.76 9.95 10.54
C TRP A 87 -21.31 9.50 9.19
N TYR A 88 -21.46 8.20 9.06
CA TYR A 88 -22.00 7.52 7.88
C TYR A 88 -23.19 6.66 8.28
N ASN A 89 -24.18 6.56 7.39
CA ASN A 89 -25.30 5.64 7.55
C ASN A 89 -25.64 4.96 6.22
N ARG A 90 -25.81 3.63 6.27
CA ARG A 90 -26.20 2.82 5.13
C ARG A 90 -27.20 1.77 5.55
N THR A 91 -28.22 1.48 4.71
CA THR A 91 -29.06 0.29 4.86
C THR A 91 -28.60 -0.83 3.94
N PHE A 92 -28.82 -2.08 4.37
CA PHE A 92 -28.55 -3.29 3.61
C PHE A 92 -29.51 -4.41 4.03
N SER A 93 -29.69 -5.40 3.18
CA SER A 93 -30.46 -6.62 3.47
C SER A 93 -29.61 -7.84 3.25
N ILE A 94 -29.82 -8.89 4.06
CA ILE A 94 -29.15 -10.18 3.89
C ILE A 94 -29.83 -10.90 2.71
N PRO A 95 -29.09 -11.36 1.68
CA PRO A 95 -29.65 -12.19 0.62
C PRO A 95 -30.27 -13.48 1.18
N GLU A 96 -31.37 -13.94 0.60
CA GLU A 96 -32.09 -15.11 1.09
C GLU A 96 -31.21 -16.38 1.12
N GLU A 97 -30.34 -16.54 0.14
CA GLU A 97 -29.37 -17.63 0.02
C GLU A 97 -28.25 -17.60 1.07
N GLU A 98 -28.06 -16.46 1.74
CA GLU A 98 -27.03 -16.27 2.75
C GLU A 98 -27.58 -16.37 4.20
N VAL A 99 -28.88 -16.56 4.34
CA VAL A 99 -29.52 -16.69 5.65
C VAL A 99 -28.98 -17.93 6.38
N GLY A 100 -28.55 -17.73 7.62
CA GLY A 100 -27.97 -18.78 8.48
C GLY A 100 -26.45 -18.85 8.46
N LYS A 101 -25.79 -18.12 7.58
CA LYS A 101 -24.35 -17.93 7.61
C LYS A 101 -23.93 -16.84 8.62
N ARG A 102 -22.65 -16.82 8.97
CA ARG A 102 -22.05 -15.69 9.71
C ARG A 102 -21.93 -14.51 8.77
N VAL A 103 -22.22 -13.33 9.27
CA VAL A 103 -22.12 -12.08 8.51
C VAL A 103 -20.93 -11.28 9.04
N ILE A 104 -19.90 -11.16 8.22
CA ILE A 104 -18.69 -10.42 8.55
C ILE A 104 -18.67 -9.09 7.80
N LEU A 105 -18.70 -8.00 8.54
CA LEU A 105 -18.52 -6.65 7.99
C LEU A 105 -17.03 -6.35 7.90
N ARG A 106 -16.57 -5.96 6.72
CA ARG A 106 -15.17 -5.68 6.42
C ARG A 106 -14.98 -4.26 5.92
N PHE A 107 -13.90 -3.65 6.38
CA PHE A 107 -13.36 -2.38 5.89
C PHE A 107 -11.94 -2.63 5.38
N GLN A 108 -11.65 -2.21 4.15
CA GLN A 108 -10.28 -2.29 3.63
C GLN A 108 -9.40 -1.19 4.19
N ALA A 109 -9.95 0.01 4.45
CA ALA A 109 -9.32 1.06 5.24
C ALA A 109 -10.33 2.15 5.63
N SER A 110 -10.13 2.74 6.82
CA SER A 110 -10.89 3.91 7.30
C SER A 110 -10.01 4.68 8.30
N ASP A 111 -9.78 5.95 8.06
CA ASP A 111 -8.87 6.80 8.84
C ASP A 111 -9.66 7.67 9.84
N TYR A 112 -9.39 7.72 11.14
CA TYR A 112 -8.33 7.00 11.85
C TYR A 112 -8.90 6.07 12.94
N VAL A 113 -9.86 6.54 13.77
CA VAL A 113 -10.62 5.73 14.74
C VAL A 113 -12.00 5.47 14.19
N THR A 114 -12.31 4.23 13.90
CA THR A 114 -13.61 3.84 13.30
C THR A 114 -14.45 3.09 14.33
N LYS A 115 -15.65 3.61 14.63
CA LYS A 115 -16.63 2.98 15.50
C LYS A 115 -17.85 2.53 14.69
N VAL A 116 -18.38 1.36 14.98
CA VAL A 116 -19.43 0.71 14.19
C VAL A 116 -20.62 0.30 15.05
N TRP A 117 -21.82 0.59 14.53
CA TRP A 117 -23.10 0.12 15.09
C TRP A 117 -23.92 -0.55 13.99
N VAL A 118 -24.61 -1.63 14.35
CA VAL A 118 -25.60 -2.29 13.50
C VAL A 118 -26.93 -2.35 14.25
N ASN A 119 -28.00 -1.86 13.62
CA ASN A 119 -29.35 -1.76 14.22
C ASN A 119 -29.33 -1.09 15.60
N GLY A 120 -28.48 -0.07 15.77
CA GLY A 120 -28.29 0.66 17.03
C GLY A 120 -27.44 -0.04 18.08
N THR A 121 -27.00 -1.28 17.84
CA THR A 121 -26.12 -2.03 18.71
C THR A 121 -24.66 -1.71 18.38
N TYR A 122 -23.87 -1.30 19.38
CA TYR A 122 -22.42 -1.11 19.24
C TYR A 122 -21.73 -2.45 18.96
N ILE A 123 -20.93 -2.49 17.90
CA ILE A 123 -20.24 -3.70 17.44
C ILE A 123 -18.78 -3.69 17.90
N GLY A 124 -18.10 -2.56 17.76
CA GLY A 124 -16.69 -2.42 18.10
C GLY A 124 -16.07 -1.20 17.43
N ASP A 125 -14.77 -1.07 17.63
CA ASP A 125 -13.93 -0.02 17.05
C ASP A 125 -12.60 -0.58 16.53
N HIS A 126 -11.98 0.19 15.65
CA HIS A 126 -10.62 -0.03 15.15
C HIS A 126 -9.85 1.29 15.16
N VAL A 127 -8.56 1.22 15.51
CA VAL A 127 -7.62 2.34 15.50
C VAL A 127 -6.50 2.03 14.50
N GLY A 128 -6.33 2.89 13.50
CA GLY A 128 -5.39 2.76 12.39
C GLY A 128 -6.04 3.16 11.09
N GLY A 129 -5.34 3.92 10.24
CA GLY A 129 -5.90 4.51 9.02
C GLY A 129 -5.69 3.67 7.76
N ASN A 130 -4.76 2.70 7.76
CA ASN A 130 -4.28 2.06 6.54
C ASN A 130 -4.56 0.55 6.48
N ALA A 131 -4.73 -0.13 7.62
CA ALA A 131 -4.94 -1.57 7.67
C ALA A 131 -6.42 -1.94 7.49
N ALA A 132 -6.67 -3.11 6.91
CA ALA A 132 -8.00 -3.69 6.85
C ALA A 132 -8.42 -4.29 8.19
N PHE A 133 -9.70 -4.18 8.52
CA PHE A 133 -10.27 -4.74 9.73
C PHE A 133 -11.68 -5.28 9.50
N SER A 134 -12.19 -6.05 10.45
CA SER A 134 -13.51 -6.66 10.31
C SER A 134 -14.21 -6.89 11.65
N PHE A 135 -15.54 -6.97 11.57
CA PHE A 135 -16.42 -7.26 12.71
C PHE A 135 -17.39 -8.38 12.35
N ASP A 136 -17.58 -9.32 13.26
CA ASP A 136 -18.67 -10.29 13.17
C ASP A 136 -19.97 -9.64 13.66
N ILE A 137 -20.88 -9.40 12.72
CA ILE A 137 -22.15 -8.74 12.99
C ILE A 137 -23.34 -9.71 13.02
N THR A 138 -23.08 -11.03 12.98
CA THR A 138 -24.09 -12.08 12.86
C THR A 138 -25.23 -11.95 13.89
N ASN A 139 -24.90 -11.60 15.13
CA ASN A 139 -25.89 -11.49 16.20
C ASN A 139 -26.61 -10.13 16.24
N ALA A 140 -26.16 -9.16 15.44
CA ALA A 140 -26.74 -7.80 15.40
C ALA A 140 -27.64 -7.59 14.18
N VAL A 141 -27.54 -8.44 13.15
CA VAL A 141 -28.35 -8.34 11.94
C VAL A 141 -29.71 -9.00 12.08
N GLN A 142 -30.69 -8.43 11.41
CA GLN A 142 -32.00 -9.05 11.14
C GLN A 142 -31.88 -9.84 9.83
N LEU A 143 -32.27 -11.12 9.87
CA LEU A 143 -32.19 -12.01 8.70
C LEU A 143 -33.21 -11.69 7.62
N THR A 144 -34.31 -10.98 8.00
CA THR A 144 -35.34 -10.52 7.08
C THR A 144 -35.55 -9.03 7.25
N GLY A 145 -35.67 -8.29 6.13
CA GLY A 145 -35.84 -6.85 6.14
C GLY A 145 -34.53 -6.06 6.03
N GLU A 146 -34.62 -4.78 6.25
CA GLU A 146 -33.48 -3.87 6.20
C GLU A 146 -32.71 -3.83 7.52
N ASN A 147 -31.40 -3.85 7.42
CA ASN A 147 -30.46 -3.57 8.51
C ASN A 147 -29.87 -2.17 8.34
N GLN A 148 -29.62 -1.52 9.45
CA GLN A 148 -28.99 -0.20 9.48
C GLN A 148 -27.54 -0.33 9.97
N LEU A 149 -26.60 0.12 9.16
CA LEU A 149 -25.19 0.26 9.49
C LEU A 149 -24.88 1.74 9.74
N VAL A 150 -24.34 2.06 10.91
CA VAL A 150 -23.86 3.39 11.26
C VAL A 150 -22.38 3.29 11.57
N VAL A 151 -21.59 4.20 11.00
CA VAL A 151 -20.16 4.29 11.20
C VAL A 151 -19.81 5.71 11.63
N LYS A 152 -18.98 5.85 12.66
CA LYS A 152 -18.33 7.10 13.03
C LYS A 152 -16.86 6.96 12.78
N ALA A 153 -16.26 7.92 12.07
CA ALA A 153 -14.82 8.05 11.98
C ALA A 153 -14.37 9.30 12.75
N GLU A 154 -13.38 9.12 13.61
CA GLU A 154 -12.73 10.19 14.35
C GLU A 154 -11.30 10.32 13.81
N ASP A 155 -10.92 11.49 13.34
CA ASP A 155 -9.57 11.83 12.96
C ASP A 155 -9.12 13.09 13.69
N SER A 156 -7.82 13.30 13.75
CA SER A 156 -7.25 14.45 14.45
C SER A 156 -6.07 15.02 13.67
N GLN A 157 -5.65 16.22 14.03
CA GLN A 157 -4.39 16.80 13.53
C GLN A 157 -3.18 16.32 14.35
N SER A 158 -3.33 15.21 15.09
CA SER A 158 -2.24 14.64 15.90
C SER A 158 -1.09 14.14 15.04
N CYS A 159 0.13 14.45 15.45
CA CYS A 159 1.35 13.95 14.86
C CYS A 159 1.81 12.60 15.45
N TYR A 160 1.06 12.04 16.41
CA TYR A 160 1.34 10.73 17.02
C TYR A 160 0.68 9.57 16.28
N GLN A 161 -0.29 9.85 15.40
CA GLN A 161 -0.89 8.84 14.52
C GLN A 161 -0.11 8.71 13.22
N PRO A 162 0.01 7.51 12.63
CA PRO A 162 0.54 7.31 11.27
C PRO A 162 -0.35 7.99 10.24
N ARG A 163 0.09 9.12 9.70
CA ARG A 163 -0.67 9.92 8.73
C ARG A 163 -0.04 10.03 7.35
N GLY A 164 1.22 9.63 7.23
CA GLY A 164 1.93 9.73 5.96
C GLY A 164 1.97 11.17 5.44
N LYS A 165 1.65 11.37 4.18
CA LYS A 165 1.70 12.70 3.55
C LYS A 165 0.46 13.57 3.76
N GLN A 166 -0.47 13.17 4.62
CA GLN A 166 -1.62 13.98 5.01
C GLN A 166 -1.20 15.15 5.90
N ARG A 167 -1.66 16.35 5.57
CA ARG A 167 -1.39 17.56 6.36
C ARG A 167 -2.03 17.50 7.76
N TRP A 168 -1.41 18.19 8.71
CA TRP A 168 -1.95 18.41 10.06
C TRP A 168 -2.09 19.91 10.39
N LYS A 169 -2.24 20.71 9.34
CA LYS A 169 -2.52 22.15 9.38
C LYS A 169 -3.70 22.43 8.46
N ASP A 170 -4.30 23.59 8.63
CA ASP A 170 -5.50 23.99 7.86
C ASP A 170 -5.21 24.11 6.36
N GLU A 171 -3.96 24.40 5.97
CA GLU A 171 -3.54 24.53 4.58
C GLU A 171 -2.42 23.55 4.25
N ASN A 172 -2.27 23.22 2.97
CA ASN A 172 -1.14 22.43 2.48
C ASN A 172 0.19 23.15 2.73
N PHE A 173 1.22 22.40 3.04
CA PHE A 173 2.55 22.97 3.26
C PHE A 173 3.63 21.94 2.91
N GLY A 174 4.80 22.41 2.41
CA GLY A 174 5.89 21.53 2.01
C GLY A 174 5.41 20.41 1.09
N CYS A 175 5.64 19.18 1.49
CA CYS A 175 5.19 17.96 0.81
C CYS A 175 4.07 17.24 1.57
N TRP A 176 3.18 17.97 2.22
CA TRP A 176 1.96 17.45 2.87
C TRP A 176 0.73 18.03 2.21
N TYR A 177 -0.22 17.15 1.93
CA TYR A 177 -1.38 17.37 1.08
C TYR A 177 -2.67 17.32 1.88
N VAL A 178 -3.80 17.60 1.24
CA VAL A 178 -5.11 17.51 1.88
C VAL A 178 -5.24 16.18 2.62
N GLN A 179 -5.75 16.24 3.86
CA GLN A 179 -6.02 15.08 4.71
C GLN A 179 -7.08 14.16 4.10
N ASN A 180 -7.24 12.99 4.68
CA ASN A 180 -8.14 11.96 4.20
C ASN A 180 -8.83 11.32 5.41
N THR A 181 -10.07 11.73 5.69
CA THR A 181 -10.78 11.39 6.93
C THR A 181 -11.90 10.37 6.67
N GLY A 182 -11.90 9.28 7.41
CA GLY A 182 -12.94 8.26 7.37
C GLY A 182 -12.72 7.19 6.30
N ILE A 183 -13.81 6.63 5.77
CA ILE A 183 -13.78 5.48 4.87
C ILE A 183 -13.15 5.87 3.53
N TRP A 184 -11.98 5.29 3.21
CA TRP A 184 -11.28 5.58 1.96
C TRP A 184 -10.96 4.36 1.10
N GLN A 185 -11.27 3.14 1.59
CA GLN A 185 -11.28 1.92 0.79
C GLN A 185 -12.58 1.15 1.01
N THR A 186 -12.81 0.12 0.18
CA THR A 186 -14.07 -0.62 0.09
C THR A 186 -14.60 -1.12 1.43
N VAL A 187 -15.91 -0.94 1.64
CA VAL A 187 -16.69 -1.57 2.71
C VAL A 187 -17.57 -2.66 2.11
N TRP A 188 -17.60 -3.83 2.75
CA TRP A 188 -18.28 -4.99 2.20
C TRP A 188 -18.68 -6.01 3.26
N LEU A 189 -19.60 -6.91 2.90
CA LEU A 189 -20.01 -8.04 3.71
C LEU A 189 -19.47 -9.33 3.10
N GLU A 190 -19.07 -10.25 3.94
CA GLU A 190 -18.74 -11.63 3.60
C GLU A 190 -19.63 -12.59 4.38
N PHE A 191 -20.20 -13.60 3.69
CA PHE A 191 -21.12 -14.55 4.29
C PHE A 191 -20.42 -15.89 4.44
N LEU A 192 -20.13 -16.28 5.68
CA LEU A 192 -19.23 -17.38 6.00
C LEU A 192 -19.96 -18.53 6.70
N HIS A 193 -19.58 -19.77 6.38
CA HIS A 193 -19.95 -20.90 7.19
C HIS A 193 -19.28 -20.81 8.58
N PRO A 194 -19.90 -21.31 9.68
CA PRO A 194 -19.24 -21.37 10.99
C PRO A 194 -17.88 -22.09 10.94
N GLU A 195 -17.81 -23.20 10.22
CA GLU A 195 -16.54 -23.87 9.87
C GLU A 195 -16.00 -23.26 8.59
N ARG A 196 -14.77 -22.74 8.64
CA ARG A 196 -14.19 -21.94 7.55
C ARG A 196 -12.69 -21.83 7.65
N ILE A 197 -12.11 -21.35 6.59
CA ILE A 197 -10.70 -20.94 6.50
C ILE A 197 -10.63 -19.46 6.84
N ASP A 198 -9.98 -19.09 7.92
CA ASP A 198 -9.86 -17.67 8.33
C ASP A 198 -8.75 -16.95 7.59
N ASN A 199 -7.59 -17.60 7.40
CA ASN A 199 -6.44 -17.04 6.69
C ASN A 199 -5.50 -18.15 6.19
N VAL A 200 -4.69 -17.83 5.16
CA VAL A 200 -3.58 -18.67 4.71
C VAL A 200 -2.39 -17.78 4.38
N LYS A 201 -1.29 -17.93 5.14
CA LYS A 201 0.00 -17.33 4.80
C LYS A 201 0.74 -18.28 3.87
N ILE A 202 1.24 -17.76 2.73
CA ILE A 202 1.86 -18.54 1.67
C ILE A 202 3.32 -18.12 1.54
N THR A 203 4.25 -19.04 1.81
CA THR A 203 5.69 -18.76 1.76
C THR A 203 6.36 -19.68 0.73
N PRO A 204 6.67 -19.18 -0.48
CA PRO A 204 7.39 -19.97 -1.48
C PRO A 204 8.87 -20.15 -1.12
N ASN A 205 9.44 -21.27 -1.55
CA ASN A 205 10.86 -21.59 -1.41
C ASN A 205 11.38 -22.13 -2.74
N ILE A 206 12.11 -21.31 -3.49
CA ILE A 206 12.66 -21.71 -4.80
C ILE A 206 13.89 -22.64 -4.69
N ASP A 207 14.55 -22.67 -3.53
CA ASP A 207 15.73 -23.51 -3.34
C ASP A 207 15.34 -24.99 -3.20
N THR A 208 14.14 -25.26 -2.67
CA THR A 208 13.55 -26.60 -2.51
C THR A 208 12.42 -26.87 -3.51
N ASN A 209 12.01 -25.90 -4.32
CA ASN A 209 10.82 -25.94 -5.16
C ASN A 209 9.53 -26.25 -4.38
N SER A 210 9.44 -25.78 -3.15
CA SER A 210 8.30 -26.01 -2.25
C SER A 210 7.57 -24.72 -1.89
N VAL A 211 6.38 -24.90 -1.34
CA VAL A 211 5.56 -23.81 -0.76
C VAL A 211 5.13 -24.22 0.63
N VAL A 212 5.31 -23.34 1.59
CA VAL A 212 4.76 -23.48 2.94
C VAL A 212 3.42 -22.77 3.01
N PHE A 213 2.39 -23.49 3.42
CA PHE A 213 1.07 -22.95 3.73
C PHE A 213 0.86 -22.99 5.23
N ASP A 214 0.71 -21.80 5.84
CA ASP A 214 0.30 -21.64 7.23
C ASP A 214 -1.19 -21.32 7.25
N TYR A 215 -2.00 -22.28 7.65
CA TYR A 215 -3.46 -22.18 7.70
C TYR A 215 -3.94 -21.71 9.06
N SER A 216 -4.94 -20.84 9.05
CA SER A 216 -5.80 -20.56 10.20
C SER A 216 -7.23 -20.98 9.83
N VAL A 217 -7.81 -21.92 10.59
CA VAL A 217 -9.13 -22.50 10.30
C VAL A 217 -10.02 -22.55 11.55
N GLN A 218 -11.32 -22.44 11.33
CA GLN A 218 -12.35 -22.76 12.31
C GLN A 218 -12.97 -24.10 11.89
N ALA A 219 -12.67 -25.17 12.60
CA ALA A 219 -13.19 -26.51 12.34
C ALA A 219 -13.66 -27.13 13.65
N PHE A 220 -14.90 -27.58 13.71
CA PHE A 220 -15.57 -28.11 14.93
C PHE A 220 -16.01 -29.55 14.75
N SER A 221 -16.06 -30.04 13.51
CA SER A 221 -16.45 -31.41 13.15
C SER A 221 -15.28 -32.13 12.46
N ASP A 222 -15.54 -33.35 11.97
CA ASP A 222 -14.58 -34.06 11.12
C ASP A 222 -14.45 -33.33 9.76
N CYS A 223 -13.56 -32.36 9.73
CA CYS A 223 -13.26 -31.58 8.55
C CYS A 223 -12.06 -32.12 7.78
N LYS A 224 -12.07 -31.90 6.47
CA LYS A 224 -10.96 -32.14 5.56
C LYS A 224 -10.63 -30.83 4.86
N LEU A 225 -9.40 -30.36 5.01
CA LEU A 225 -8.89 -29.21 4.27
C LEU A 225 -8.18 -29.69 3.01
N GLU A 226 -8.70 -29.34 1.85
CA GLU A 226 -8.15 -29.65 0.54
C GLU A 226 -7.46 -28.41 -0.05
N THR A 227 -6.29 -28.60 -0.62
CA THR A 227 -5.55 -27.55 -1.33
C THR A 227 -5.21 -28.02 -2.73
N ILE A 228 -5.61 -27.22 -3.72
CA ILE A 228 -5.40 -27.49 -5.15
C ILE A 228 -4.55 -26.35 -5.71
N VAL A 229 -3.35 -26.66 -6.20
CA VAL A 229 -2.45 -25.72 -6.84
C VAL A 229 -2.49 -25.94 -8.34
N SER A 230 -2.64 -24.87 -9.11
CA SER A 230 -2.70 -24.91 -10.58
C SER A 230 -1.75 -23.87 -11.18
N PHE A 231 -1.24 -24.14 -12.37
CA PHE A 231 -0.47 -23.21 -13.17
C PHE A 231 -0.98 -23.21 -14.62
N GLU A 232 -1.30 -22.03 -15.16
CA GLU A 232 -1.90 -21.88 -16.50
C GLU A 232 -3.10 -22.81 -16.74
N GLY A 233 -3.97 -22.94 -15.72
CA GLY A 233 -5.17 -23.77 -15.76
C GLY A 233 -4.93 -25.28 -15.64
N LYS A 234 -3.67 -25.73 -15.45
CA LYS A 234 -3.35 -27.14 -15.22
C LYS A 234 -3.08 -27.37 -13.75
N GLN A 235 -3.68 -28.40 -13.19
CA GLN A 235 -3.41 -28.82 -11.82
C GLN A 235 -1.96 -29.33 -11.69
N VAL A 236 -1.20 -28.71 -10.77
CA VAL A 236 0.19 -29.03 -10.44
C VAL A 236 0.24 -29.95 -9.24
N LYS A 237 -0.55 -29.63 -8.20
CA LYS A 237 -0.57 -30.37 -6.95
C LYS A 237 -1.96 -30.36 -6.34
N GLN A 238 -2.31 -31.45 -5.67
CA GLN A 238 -3.50 -31.54 -4.81
C GLN A 238 -3.14 -32.39 -3.59
N PHE A 239 -3.52 -31.91 -2.42
CA PHE A 239 -3.36 -32.65 -1.18
C PHE A 239 -4.48 -32.29 -0.22
N SER A 240 -4.65 -33.09 0.81
CA SER A 240 -5.65 -32.87 1.85
C SER A 240 -5.07 -33.18 3.21
N VAL A 241 -5.52 -32.42 4.20
CA VAL A 241 -5.16 -32.60 5.60
C VAL A 241 -6.41 -32.58 6.46
N THR A 242 -6.39 -33.29 7.59
CA THR A 242 -7.46 -33.22 8.58
C THR A 242 -7.05 -32.19 9.62
N PRO A 243 -7.82 -31.08 9.80
CA PRO A 243 -7.53 -30.10 10.82
C PRO A 243 -7.67 -30.70 12.23
N ASP A 244 -6.59 -30.75 12.99
CA ASP A 244 -6.57 -31.18 14.39
C ASP A 244 -6.45 -29.99 15.36
N ARG A 245 -6.25 -28.80 14.84
CA ARG A 245 -6.11 -27.53 15.56
C ARG A 245 -6.36 -26.34 14.62
N ALA A 246 -6.57 -25.16 15.23
CA ALA A 246 -6.90 -23.94 14.48
C ALA A 246 -5.76 -23.46 13.56
N ASN A 247 -4.51 -23.65 13.95
CA ASN A 247 -3.33 -23.22 13.16
C ASN A 247 -2.47 -24.42 12.78
N MET A 248 -2.18 -24.56 11.50
CA MET A 248 -1.40 -25.68 10.95
C MET A 248 -0.46 -25.19 9.87
N THR A 249 0.70 -25.83 9.76
CA THR A 249 1.70 -25.56 8.74
C THR A 249 2.00 -26.80 7.93
N PHE A 250 1.98 -26.69 6.60
CA PHE A 250 2.36 -27.75 5.68
C PHE A 250 3.27 -27.23 4.60
N GLU A 251 4.39 -27.90 4.39
CA GLU A 251 5.28 -27.69 3.26
C GLU A 251 4.98 -28.69 2.15
N VAL A 252 4.86 -28.19 0.92
CA VAL A 252 4.43 -28.98 -0.24
C VAL A 252 5.41 -28.79 -1.38
N ASP A 253 5.99 -29.88 -1.87
CA ASP A 253 6.80 -29.91 -3.09
C ASP A 253 5.90 -29.71 -4.32
N LEU A 254 6.25 -28.76 -5.18
CA LEU A 254 5.55 -28.46 -6.43
C LEU A 254 6.02 -29.29 -7.62
N LEU A 255 7.09 -30.05 -7.50
CA LEU A 255 7.54 -30.98 -8.53
C LEU A 255 6.56 -32.15 -8.60
N SER A 256 5.61 -32.11 -9.52
CA SER A 256 4.55 -33.11 -9.63
C SER A 256 4.91 -34.30 -10.50
N ASP A 257 5.89 -34.14 -11.43
CA ASP A 257 6.30 -35.15 -12.38
C ASP A 257 7.83 -35.08 -12.61
N LEU A 258 8.49 -36.20 -12.64
CA LEU A 258 9.93 -36.31 -12.96
C LEU A 258 10.28 -35.82 -14.37
N MET A 259 9.28 -35.65 -15.25
CA MET A 259 9.45 -35.15 -16.62
C MET A 259 9.27 -33.65 -16.74
N GLU A 260 8.58 -32.97 -15.78
CA GLU A 260 8.37 -31.51 -15.71
C GLU A 260 9.07 -30.92 -14.50
N TRP A 261 10.38 -30.91 -14.51
CA TRP A 261 11.21 -30.49 -13.36
C TRP A 261 11.40 -28.98 -13.24
N ARG A 262 10.62 -28.16 -13.92
CA ARG A 262 10.75 -26.71 -13.87
C ARG A 262 9.57 -26.09 -13.17
N VAL A 263 9.83 -25.51 -11.99
CA VAL A 263 8.92 -24.59 -11.35
C VAL A 263 9.04 -23.22 -12.03
N ALA A 264 7.93 -22.64 -12.42
CA ALA A 264 7.89 -21.30 -13.02
C ALA A 264 8.09 -20.24 -11.94
N HIS A 265 9.18 -19.48 -12.04
CA HIS A 265 9.45 -18.41 -11.09
C HIS A 265 8.76 -17.13 -11.50
N TRP A 266 8.34 -16.35 -10.49
CA TRP A 266 7.86 -14.99 -10.68
C TRP A 266 9.03 -14.01 -10.78
N SER A 267 9.03 -13.16 -11.79
CA SER A 267 9.96 -12.03 -11.95
C SER A 267 9.29 -10.91 -12.75
N PRO A 268 9.87 -9.70 -12.82
CA PRO A 268 9.36 -8.63 -13.68
C PRO A 268 9.15 -9.05 -15.14
N GLU A 269 10.08 -9.82 -15.71
CA GLU A 269 10.02 -10.29 -17.10
C GLU A 269 9.04 -11.46 -17.29
N HIS A 270 8.81 -12.22 -16.23
CA HIS A 270 7.98 -13.43 -16.21
C HIS A 270 7.13 -13.47 -14.94
N PRO A 271 6.04 -12.69 -14.86
CA PRO A 271 5.20 -12.60 -13.67
C PRO A 271 4.27 -13.82 -13.52
N HIS A 272 4.89 -15.01 -13.44
CA HIS A 272 4.19 -16.27 -13.30
C HIS A 272 3.51 -16.39 -11.94
N LEU A 273 2.21 -16.63 -11.94
CA LEU A 273 1.41 -16.84 -10.74
C LEU A 273 0.81 -18.25 -10.78
N TYR A 274 0.84 -18.92 -9.64
CA TYR A 274 0.13 -20.16 -9.40
C TYR A 274 -1.22 -19.84 -8.76
N ASP A 275 -2.31 -20.36 -9.31
CA ASP A 275 -3.62 -20.29 -8.68
C ASP A 275 -3.74 -21.35 -7.60
N VAL A 276 -4.41 -21.01 -6.51
CA VAL A 276 -4.68 -21.93 -5.40
C VAL A 276 -6.15 -21.89 -5.04
N THR A 277 -6.75 -23.07 -4.92
CA THR A 277 -8.09 -23.22 -4.33
C THR A 277 -7.97 -23.98 -3.02
N PHE A 278 -8.47 -23.38 -1.96
CA PHE A 278 -8.61 -24.00 -0.65
C PHE A 278 -10.06 -24.37 -0.43
N ARG A 279 -10.35 -25.63 -0.04
CA ARG A 279 -11.68 -26.11 0.29
C ARG A 279 -11.69 -26.71 1.68
N LEU A 280 -12.59 -26.26 2.50
CA LEU A 280 -12.91 -26.96 3.75
C LEU A 280 -14.16 -27.79 3.53
N LEU A 281 -14.04 -29.11 3.75
CA LEU A 281 -15.13 -30.06 3.65
C LEU A 281 -15.52 -30.50 5.07
N ALA A 282 -16.81 -30.45 5.38
CA ALA A 282 -17.38 -31.02 6.58
C ALA A 282 -18.36 -32.13 6.16
N ASN A 283 -18.21 -33.35 6.68
CA ASN A 283 -19.01 -34.52 6.25
C ASN A 283 -19.01 -34.74 4.73
N ASP A 284 -17.85 -34.56 4.09
CA ASP A 284 -17.62 -34.66 2.63
C ASP A 284 -18.35 -33.60 1.77
N GLU A 285 -19.00 -32.59 2.37
CA GLU A 285 -19.56 -31.43 1.68
C GLU A 285 -18.64 -30.21 1.80
N VAL A 286 -18.44 -29.48 0.70
CA VAL A 286 -17.66 -28.22 0.72
C VAL A 286 -18.48 -27.17 1.45
N VAL A 287 -17.98 -26.72 2.60
CA VAL A 287 -18.61 -25.69 3.45
C VAL A 287 -17.95 -24.33 3.28
N ASP A 288 -16.68 -24.28 2.84
CA ASP A 288 -15.97 -23.04 2.52
C ASP A 288 -15.00 -23.26 1.37
N GLU A 289 -14.99 -22.34 0.41
CA GLU A 289 -14.06 -22.34 -0.72
C GLU A 289 -13.42 -20.96 -0.86
N VAL A 290 -12.10 -20.94 -0.93
CA VAL A 290 -11.29 -19.70 -1.06
C VAL A 290 -10.38 -19.84 -2.26
N HIS A 291 -10.39 -18.85 -3.14
CA HIS A 291 -9.46 -18.71 -4.25
C HIS A 291 -8.34 -17.73 -3.91
N SER A 292 -7.11 -18.13 -4.20
CA SER A 292 -5.90 -17.39 -3.94
C SER A 292 -4.89 -17.61 -5.07
N TYR A 293 -3.73 -16.96 -4.94
CA TYR A 293 -2.58 -17.17 -5.83
C TYR A 293 -1.27 -16.85 -5.10
N PHE A 294 -0.17 -17.30 -5.67
CA PHE A 294 1.19 -16.93 -5.22
C PHE A 294 2.19 -16.93 -6.38
N GLY A 295 3.31 -16.27 -6.18
CA GLY A 295 4.44 -16.30 -7.10
C GLY A 295 5.63 -17.02 -6.47
N MET A 296 6.23 -17.98 -7.18
CA MET A 296 7.46 -18.63 -6.75
C MET A 296 8.64 -17.69 -6.96
N ARG A 297 9.11 -17.04 -5.89
CA ARG A 297 10.24 -16.12 -5.94
C ARG A 297 11.00 -16.12 -4.62
N LYS A 298 12.23 -15.59 -4.66
CA LYS A 298 13.10 -15.37 -3.50
C LYS A 298 13.77 -14.02 -3.62
N VAL A 299 13.74 -13.22 -2.57
CA VAL A 299 14.55 -12.01 -2.42
C VAL A 299 15.66 -12.29 -1.43
N SER A 300 16.89 -11.95 -1.77
CA SER A 300 18.03 -12.17 -0.87
C SER A 300 19.10 -11.10 -1.10
N ILE A 301 20.05 -11.01 -0.16
CA ILE A 301 21.20 -10.12 -0.26
C ILE A 301 22.45 -10.97 -0.21
N LYS A 302 23.36 -10.72 -1.16
CA LYS A 302 24.66 -11.37 -1.21
C LYS A 302 25.68 -10.43 -1.85
N ASP A 303 26.88 -10.36 -1.26
CA ASP A 303 28.02 -9.61 -1.78
C ASP A 303 27.70 -8.15 -2.11
N GLY A 304 26.89 -7.48 -1.25
CA GLY A 304 26.47 -6.08 -1.43
C GLY A 304 25.45 -5.87 -2.55
N GLN A 305 24.76 -6.92 -3.00
CA GLN A 305 23.77 -6.89 -4.06
C GLN A 305 22.41 -7.42 -3.58
N VAL A 306 21.32 -6.85 -4.08
CA VAL A 306 20.00 -7.44 -3.95
C VAL A 306 19.80 -8.44 -5.08
N LEU A 307 19.35 -9.65 -4.72
CA LEU A 307 19.09 -10.72 -5.67
C LEU A 307 17.59 -11.04 -5.70
N LEU A 308 17.06 -11.21 -6.89
CA LEU A 308 15.77 -11.83 -7.13
C LEU A 308 16.01 -13.20 -7.79
N ASN A 309 15.46 -14.25 -7.19
CA ASN A 309 15.66 -15.64 -7.67
C ASN A 309 17.14 -16.00 -7.84
N ASN A 310 17.96 -15.64 -6.85
CA ASN A 310 19.41 -15.87 -6.83
C ASN A 310 20.21 -15.16 -7.94
N ARG A 311 19.61 -14.14 -8.61
CA ARG A 311 20.28 -13.32 -9.63
C ARG A 311 20.28 -11.86 -9.22
N PRO A 312 21.40 -11.12 -9.37
CA PRO A 312 21.41 -9.68 -9.10
C PRO A 312 20.36 -8.94 -9.90
N ILE A 313 19.64 -8.04 -9.24
CA ILE A 313 18.68 -7.15 -9.88
C ILE A 313 19.07 -5.70 -9.62
N TYR A 314 19.18 -4.91 -10.70
CA TYR A 314 19.32 -3.46 -10.57
C TYR A 314 17.94 -2.83 -10.51
N GLN A 315 17.60 -2.21 -9.39
CA GLN A 315 16.29 -1.66 -9.15
C GLN A 315 16.20 -0.23 -9.71
N LYS A 316 15.34 -0.04 -10.71
CA LYS A 316 15.00 1.26 -11.31
C LYS A 316 13.58 1.58 -10.90
N LEU A 317 13.40 2.31 -9.80
CA LEU A 317 12.09 2.55 -9.22
C LEU A 317 11.64 4.02 -9.37
N LEU A 318 10.33 4.22 -9.32
CA LEU A 318 9.70 5.52 -9.15
C LEU A 318 9.14 5.67 -7.74
N LEU A 319 9.30 6.83 -7.14
CA LEU A 319 8.55 7.23 -5.96
C LEU A 319 7.10 7.49 -6.36
N ASP A 320 6.18 6.87 -5.64
CA ASP A 320 4.74 6.97 -5.89
C ASP A 320 3.99 7.27 -4.59
N GLN A 321 3.45 8.47 -4.48
CA GLN A 321 2.66 8.91 -3.32
C GLN A 321 1.24 8.34 -3.32
N GLY A 322 0.78 7.78 -4.43
CA GLY A 322 -0.54 7.18 -4.56
C GLY A 322 -1.71 8.16 -4.41
N TYR A 323 -1.52 9.41 -4.80
CA TYR A 323 -2.58 10.43 -4.84
C TYR A 323 -3.19 10.56 -6.23
N TRP A 324 -4.48 10.86 -6.27
CA TRP A 324 -5.29 11.04 -7.46
C TRP A 324 -6.02 12.37 -7.40
N LYS A 325 -6.11 13.10 -8.50
CA LYS A 325 -6.64 14.47 -8.53
C LYS A 325 -8.01 14.66 -7.87
N ASP A 326 -8.97 13.79 -8.19
CA ASP A 326 -10.35 13.93 -7.73
C ASP A 326 -10.73 12.97 -6.60
N THR A 327 -9.86 12.00 -6.29
CA THR A 327 -10.13 10.92 -5.34
C THR A 327 -9.09 10.80 -4.22
N MET A 328 -8.07 11.65 -4.18
CA MET A 328 -6.97 11.68 -3.21
C MET A 328 -6.30 10.31 -3.05
N LEU A 329 -6.31 9.72 -1.86
CA LEU A 329 -5.67 8.43 -1.59
C LEU A 329 -6.41 7.23 -2.20
N THR A 330 -7.69 7.38 -2.53
CA THR A 330 -8.49 6.28 -3.09
C THR A 330 -8.28 6.15 -4.59
N PRO A 331 -7.75 5.04 -5.11
CA PRO A 331 -7.67 4.83 -6.55
C PRO A 331 -9.08 4.87 -7.18
N PRO A 332 -9.26 5.56 -8.32
CA PRO A 332 -10.60 5.71 -8.91
C PRO A 332 -11.15 4.42 -9.51
N SER A 333 -10.30 3.53 -10.03
CA SER A 333 -10.67 2.22 -10.58
C SER A 333 -9.44 1.32 -10.77
N ASP A 334 -9.67 0.04 -11.09
CA ASP A 334 -8.62 -0.91 -11.51
C ASP A 334 -7.88 -0.44 -12.77
N GLU A 335 -8.60 0.14 -13.74
CA GLU A 335 -8.03 0.63 -15.00
C GLU A 335 -7.07 1.80 -14.75
N ALA A 336 -7.40 2.69 -13.82
CA ALA A 336 -6.51 3.80 -13.46
C ALA A 336 -5.23 3.29 -12.78
N MET A 337 -5.34 2.34 -11.87
CA MET A 337 -4.17 1.68 -11.24
C MET A 337 -3.31 0.98 -12.28
N LEU A 338 -3.94 0.28 -13.23
CA LEU A 338 -3.26 -0.40 -14.32
C LEU A 338 -2.53 0.58 -15.24
N GLU A 339 -3.12 1.74 -15.50
CA GLU A 339 -2.51 2.80 -16.31
C GLU A 339 -1.20 3.32 -15.67
N ASP A 340 -1.19 3.57 -14.34
CA ASP A 340 0.03 3.99 -13.62
C ASP A 340 1.12 2.90 -13.71
N ILE A 341 0.76 1.63 -13.55
CA ILE A 341 1.68 0.50 -13.68
C ILE A 341 2.26 0.42 -15.10
N GLU A 342 1.40 0.50 -16.13
CA GLU A 342 1.83 0.40 -17.52
C GLU A 342 2.70 1.59 -17.95
N LYS A 343 2.39 2.81 -17.50
CA LYS A 343 3.22 3.99 -17.74
C LYS A 343 4.58 3.89 -17.05
N THR A 344 4.61 3.39 -15.80
CA THR A 344 5.87 3.14 -15.08
C THR A 344 6.78 2.19 -15.86
N LEU A 345 6.23 1.06 -16.33
CA LEU A 345 6.97 0.09 -17.15
C LEU A 345 7.38 0.69 -18.51
N ALA A 346 6.51 1.47 -19.15
CA ALA A 346 6.78 2.13 -20.43
C ALA A 346 7.91 3.16 -20.33
N MET A 347 8.12 3.78 -19.18
CA MET A 347 9.25 4.67 -18.90
C MET A 347 10.57 3.92 -18.57
N GLY A 348 10.58 2.58 -18.60
CA GLY A 348 11.76 1.75 -18.33
C GLY A 348 12.10 1.55 -16.85
N PHE A 349 11.19 1.89 -15.94
CA PHE A 349 11.30 1.50 -14.55
C PHE A 349 10.78 0.07 -14.36
N ASN A 350 11.30 -0.62 -13.35
CA ASN A 350 10.88 -1.98 -13.02
C ASN A 350 10.13 -2.10 -11.70
N GLY A 351 9.85 -0.96 -11.04
CA GLY A 351 9.09 -0.95 -9.80
C GLY A 351 8.76 0.45 -9.29
N VAL A 352 8.07 0.46 -8.16
CA VAL A 352 7.70 1.67 -7.42
C VAL A 352 8.05 1.53 -5.95
N ARG A 353 8.41 2.64 -5.33
CA ARG A 353 8.40 2.82 -3.88
C ARG A 353 7.10 3.55 -3.54
N LYS A 354 6.16 2.83 -2.93
CA LYS A 354 4.89 3.42 -2.47
C LYS A 354 5.17 4.25 -1.23
N HIS A 355 5.26 5.56 -1.42
CA HIS A 355 5.80 6.48 -0.44
C HIS A 355 4.78 6.86 0.63
N GLN A 356 5.05 6.42 1.87
CA GLN A 356 4.25 6.71 3.06
C GLN A 356 2.74 6.40 2.91
N LYS A 357 2.42 5.44 2.05
CA LYS A 357 1.07 4.96 1.79
C LYS A 357 1.06 3.45 1.64
N LEU A 358 0.19 2.81 2.41
CA LEU A 358 -0.13 1.39 2.23
C LEU A 358 -1.18 1.28 1.13
N GLU A 359 -0.83 0.60 0.06
CA GLU A 359 -1.64 0.64 -1.15
C GLU A 359 -2.79 -0.38 -1.11
N ASP A 360 -3.83 -0.11 -1.89
CA ASP A 360 -4.97 -0.99 -2.12
C ASP A 360 -4.50 -2.38 -2.59
N GLU A 361 -5.04 -3.46 -2.03
CA GLU A 361 -4.70 -4.84 -2.41
C GLU A 361 -4.95 -5.12 -3.91
N ARG A 362 -5.85 -4.35 -4.55
CA ARG A 362 -6.08 -4.42 -6.00
C ARG A 362 -4.88 -3.90 -6.79
N PHE A 363 -4.24 -2.81 -6.34
CA PHE A 363 -3.01 -2.32 -6.94
C PHE A 363 -1.88 -3.36 -6.83
N LEU A 364 -1.70 -3.93 -5.65
CA LEU A 364 -0.69 -4.96 -5.42
C LEU A 364 -0.95 -6.20 -6.29
N TYR A 365 -2.20 -6.62 -6.41
CA TYR A 365 -2.59 -7.70 -7.32
C TYR A 365 -2.25 -7.40 -8.79
N LEU A 366 -2.48 -6.17 -9.25
CA LEU A 366 -2.11 -5.75 -10.60
C LEU A 366 -0.59 -5.73 -10.78
N CYS A 367 0.18 -5.30 -9.75
CA CYS A 367 1.63 -5.40 -9.74
C CYS A 367 2.11 -6.85 -9.81
N ASP A 368 1.50 -7.75 -9.03
CA ASP A 368 1.81 -9.19 -9.07
C ASP A 368 1.63 -9.78 -10.48
N LYS A 369 0.57 -9.36 -11.18
CA LYS A 369 0.25 -9.81 -12.56
C LYS A 369 1.11 -9.19 -13.65
N LYS A 370 1.58 -7.96 -13.44
CA LYS A 370 2.34 -7.20 -14.44
C LYS A 370 3.85 -7.27 -14.23
N GLY A 371 4.31 -7.83 -13.10
CA GLY A 371 5.72 -7.92 -12.76
C GLY A 371 6.33 -6.61 -12.27
N LEU A 372 5.53 -5.68 -11.75
CA LEU A 372 6.04 -4.45 -11.17
C LEU A 372 6.52 -4.70 -9.74
N LEU A 373 7.78 -4.39 -9.43
CA LEU A 373 8.34 -4.49 -8.09
C LEU A 373 7.74 -3.40 -7.19
N VAL A 374 7.49 -3.73 -5.92
CA VAL A 374 6.93 -2.79 -4.95
C VAL A 374 7.79 -2.75 -3.69
N TRP A 375 8.15 -1.55 -3.25
CA TRP A 375 8.54 -1.28 -1.88
C TRP A 375 7.32 -0.81 -1.12
N SER A 376 6.97 -1.50 -0.04
CA SER A 376 5.84 -1.17 0.80
C SER A 376 6.32 -0.35 1.99
N GLU A 377 5.92 0.93 2.03
CA GLU A 377 6.39 1.88 3.02
C GLU A 377 5.26 2.32 3.95
N MET A 378 5.58 2.36 5.24
CA MET A 378 4.65 2.78 6.28
C MET A 378 4.36 4.28 6.22
N ALA A 379 3.13 4.66 6.50
CA ALA A 379 2.76 6.04 6.76
C ALA A 379 3.47 6.54 8.02
N ALA A 380 4.20 7.67 7.91
CA ALA A 380 4.96 8.20 9.02
C ALA A 380 4.06 8.84 10.10
N THR A 381 4.50 8.74 11.37
CA THR A 381 4.20 9.72 12.41
C THR A 381 5.18 10.91 12.29
N TYR A 382 4.90 12.04 12.95
CA TYR A 382 5.79 13.22 12.89
C TYR A 382 6.33 13.65 14.25
N GLU A 383 5.86 13.03 15.31
CA GLU A 383 6.37 13.20 16.67
C GLU A 383 6.66 11.85 17.32
N PHE A 384 7.59 11.84 18.27
CA PHE A 384 8.00 10.65 19.00
C PHE A 384 7.44 10.67 20.42
N SER A 385 6.65 9.64 20.76
CA SER A 385 6.07 9.43 22.10
C SER A 385 5.74 7.95 22.31
N ASP A 386 5.35 7.57 23.51
CA ASP A 386 4.88 6.21 23.78
C ASP A 386 3.59 5.91 23.00
N GLU A 387 2.70 6.90 22.83
CA GLU A 387 1.50 6.79 22.00
C GLU A 387 1.84 6.57 20.51
N ALA A 388 2.81 7.32 19.98
CA ALA A 388 3.26 7.13 18.59
C ALA A 388 3.88 5.74 18.37
N ILE A 389 4.65 5.24 19.36
CA ILE A 389 5.23 3.89 19.32
C ILE A 389 4.11 2.83 19.26
N GLU A 390 3.08 2.95 20.09
CA GLU A 390 1.95 2.02 20.14
C GLU A 390 1.17 2.03 18.82
N ASN A 391 0.73 3.20 18.37
CA ASN A 391 -0.04 3.38 17.15
C ASN A 391 0.71 2.84 15.92
N PHE A 392 1.97 3.22 15.76
CA PHE A 392 2.81 2.79 14.65
C PHE A 392 3.03 1.27 14.65
N THR A 393 3.40 0.70 15.80
CA THR A 393 3.75 -0.72 15.91
C THR A 393 2.55 -1.62 15.62
N LYS A 394 1.36 -1.26 16.16
CA LYS A 394 0.13 -2.02 15.93
C LYS A 394 -0.22 -2.05 14.45
N GLU A 395 -0.29 -0.88 13.82
CA GLU A 395 -0.71 -0.77 12.43
C GLU A 395 0.31 -1.39 11.47
N TRP A 396 1.63 -1.23 11.73
CA TRP A 396 2.68 -1.88 10.94
C TRP A 396 2.56 -3.40 10.95
N LEU A 397 2.26 -3.99 12.12
CA LEU A 397 2.06 -5.43 12.27
C LEU A 397 0.85 -5.92 11.45
N GLU A 398 -0.28 -5.21 11.52
CA GLU A 398 -1.50 -5.53 10.76
C GLU A 398 -1.24 -5.51 9.25
N ILE A 399 -0.53 -4.49 8.77
CA ILE A 399 -0.19 -4.31 7.35
C ILE A 399 0.75 -5.40 6.84
N MET A 400 1.82 -5.73 7.57
CA MET A 400 2.72 -6.79 7.15
C MET A 400 2.01 -8.14 7.04
N GLN A 401 1.07 -8.43 7.94
CA GLN A 401 0.26 -9.65 7.87
C GLN A 401 -0.71 -9.63 6.69
N GLN A 402 -1.33 -8.48 6.42
CA GLN A 402 -2.27 -8.30 5.31
C GLN A 402 -1.59 -8.48 3.94
N HIS A 403 -0.42 -7.87 3.75
CA HIS A 403 0.26 -7.80 2.45
C HIS A 403 1.31 -8.89 2.24
N TYR A 404 1.49 -9.81 3.18
CA TYR A 404 2.57 -10.81 3.16
C TYR A 404 2.63 -11.63 1.87
N ASN A 405 1.48 -12.06 1.35
CA ASN A 405 1.41 -13.01 0.24
C ASN A 405 1.73 -12.40 -1.13
N HIS A 406 1.83 -11.06 -1.28
CA HIS A 406 2.10 -10.42 -2.57
C HIS A 406 3.54 -10.64 -3.04
N PRO A 407 3.78 -11.33 -4.18
CA PRO A 407 5.13 -11.55 -4.69
C PRO A 407 5.80 -10.28 -5.20
N SER A 408 5.05 -9.27 -5.63
CA SER A 408 5.58 -7.98 -6.09
C SER A 408 6.24 -7.17 -4.97
N ILE A 409 5.83 -7.32 -3.72
CA ILE A 409 6.50 -6.67 -2.58
C ILE A 409 7.85 -7.36 -2.36
N ILE A 410 8.93 -6.59 -2.54
CA ILE A 410 10.31 -7.09 -2.40
C ILE A 410 11.09 -6.42 -1.27
N THR A 411 10.57 -5.35 -0.68
CA THR A 411 11.23 -4.59 0.40
C THR A 411 10.18 -3.95 1.30
N TRP A 412 10.43 -3.97 2.60
CA TRP A 412 9.65 -3.29 3.63
C TRP A 412 10.38 -2.04 4.11
N VAL A 413 9.66 -0.90 4.22
CA VAL A 413 10.24 0.39 4.61
C VAL A 413 9.42 0.99 5.76
N PRO A 414 9.78 0.74 7.04
CA PRO A 414 9.01 1.25 8.16
C PRO A 414 9.14 2.77 8.37
N PHE A 415 10.33 3.36 8.21
CA PHE A 415 10.52 4.80 8.41
C PHE A 415 11.15 5.45 7.18
N ASN A 416 10.86 6.73 7.00
CA ASN A 416 11.43 7.61 5.98
C ASN A 416 11.97 8.88 6.62
N GLU A 417 13.21 9.28 6.26
CA GLU A 417 13.80 10.59 6.58
C GLU A 417 13.76 10.99 8.07
N SER A 418 13.81 10.00 8.95
CA SER A 418 13.72 10.17 10.39
C SER A 418 12.39 10.80 10.88
N TRP A 419 11.32 10.84 10.02
CA TRP A 419 10.00 11.25 10.47
C TRP A 419 9.50 10.28 11.55
N GLY A 420 8.94 10.82 12.63
CA GLY A 420 8.55 10.06 13.81
C GLY A 420 9.69 9.69 14.77
N VAL A 421 10.93 9.81 14.33
CA VAL A 421 12.15 9.58 15.13
C VAL A 421 13.20 10.69 14.92
N PRO A 422 12.84 11.97 15.14
CA PRO A 422 13.62 13.12 14.68
C PRO A 422 15.02 13.25 15.31
N ASN A 423 15.27 12.59 16.43
CA ASN A 423 16.55 12.60 17.14
C ASN A 423 17.30 11.26 17.05
N ILE A 424 16.95 10.41 16.09
CA ILE A 424 17.51 9.06 15.94
C ILE A 424 19.03 9.05 15.87
N PHE A 425 19.65 10.15 15.37
CA PHE A 425 21.10 10.22 15.25
C PHE A 425 21.81 9.95 16.59
N GLN A 426 21.30 10.48 17.73
CA GLN A 426 21.93 10.32 19.06
C GLN A 426 21.02 9.75 20.13
N ASP A 427 19.70 9.77 19.95
CA ASP A 427 18.74 9.31 20.96
C ASP A 427 18.60 7.79 20.95
N LYS A 428 19.15 7.15 21.99
CA LYS A 428 19.09 5.68 22.14
C LYS A 428 17.67 5.11 22.21
N LYS A 429 16.69 5.85 22.73
CA LYS A 429 15.29 5.38 22.76
C LYS A 429 14.72 5.28 21.34
N GLN A 430 14.97 6.31 20.48
CA GLN A 430 14.54 6.30 19.10
C GLN A 430 15.29 5.25 18.26
N GLN A 431 16.61 5.10 18.48
CA GLN A 431 17.38 4.01 17.86
C GLN A 431 16.83 2.64 18.23
N THR A 432 16.56 2.40 19.53
CA THR A 432 16.01 1.13 20.00
C THR A 432 14.61 0.87 19.41
N PHE A 433 13.80 1.90 19.24
CA PHE A 433 12.49 1.75 18.58
C PHE A 433 12.63 1.28 17.14
N THR A 434 13.49 1.90 16.35
CA THR A 434 13.70 1.48 14.95
C THR A 434 14.28 0.06 14.86
N GLU A 435 15.21 -0.32 15.76
CA GLU A 435 15.71 -1.70 15.85
C GLU A 435 14.59 -2.69 16.22
N SER A 436 13.71 -2.32 17.14
CA SER A 436 12.57 -3.15 17.53
C SER A 436 11.63 -3.41 16.36
N ILE A 437 11.35 -2.39 15.55
CA ILE A 437 10.54 -2.53 14.33
C ILE A 437 11.27 -3.37 13.28
N TYR A 438 12.59 -3.23 13.13
CA TYR A 438 13.37 -4.10 12.24
C TYR A 438 13.22 -5.57 12.64
N TYR A 439 13.47 -5.92 13.91
CA TYR A 439 13.37 -7.31 14.37
C TYR A 439 11.93 -7.83 14.36
N LEU A 440 10.94 -6.99 14.64
CA LEU A 440 9.53 -7.34 14.49
C LEU A 440 9.23 -7.72 13.04
N SER A 441 9.66 -6.89 12.08
CA SER A 441 9.49 -7.12 10.66
C SER A 441 10.14 -8.43 10.22
N LYS A 442 11.39 -8.68 10.65
CA LYS A 442 12.12 -9.94 10.35
C LYS A 442 11.51 -11.17 11.02
N SER A 443 10.76 -11.01 12.11
CA SER A 443 10.04 -12.12 12.77
C SER A 443 8.79 -12.54 12.00
N ILE A 444 8.19 -11.63 11.24
CA ILE A 444 7.02 -11.89 10.39
C ILE A 444 7.47 -12.37 9.00
N ASP A 445 8.49 -11.71 8.46
CA ASP A 445 9.05 -11.95 7.13
C ASP A 445 10.58 -12.00 7.19
N ALA A 446 11.10 -13.20 7.32
CA ALA A 446 12.55 -13.41 7.42
C ALA A 446 13.28 -13.19 6.08
N GLU A 447 12.57 -13.26 4.95
CA GLU A 447 13.16 -13.23 3.61
C GLU A 447 13.38 -11.81 3.10
N ARG A 448 12.32 -11.00 3.04
CA ARG A 448 12.39 -9.68 2.40
C ARG A 448 13.30 -8.72 3.17
N PRO A 449 14.13 -7.93 2.45
CA PRO A 449 14.89 -6.85 3.05
C PRO A 449 14.01 -5.83 3.77
N VAL A 450 14.57 -5.23 4.83
CA VAL A 450 13.98 -4.11 5.56
C VAL A 450 14.95 -2.92 5.46
N ILE A 451 14.48 -1.80 4.91
CA ILE A 451 15.14 -0.51 4.98
C ILE A 451 14.54 0.22 6.18
N VAL A 452 15.24 0.23 7.30
CA VAL A 452 14.65 0.69 8.56
C VAL A 452 14.30 2.17 8.56
N ASN A 453 15.12 3.01 7.95
CA ASN A 453 14.91 4.45 7.82
C ASN A 453 15.44 4.91 6.47
N ASP A 454 14.57 5.08 5.49
CA ASP A 454 14.98 5.43 4.14
C ASP A 454 15.54 6.86 4.10
N GLY A 455 16.69 7.02 3.44
CA GLY A 455 17.31 8.32 3.19
C GLY A 455 18.58 8.62 3.98
N TRP A 456 18.61 8.34 5.28
CA TRP A 456 19.75 8.63 6.16
C TRP A 456 19.62 8.02 7.56
N GLU A 457 20.66 8.24 8.41
CA GLU A 457 20.67 7.93 9.85
C GLU A 457 20.23 6.49 10.15
N HIS A 458 20.68 5.53 9.30
CA HIS A 458 20.34 4.12 9.49
C HIS A 458 20.83 3.59 10.84
N THR A 459 19.97 2.84 11.51
CA THR A 459 20.39 1.91 12.58
C THR A 459 20.72 0.55 11.94
N ILE A 460 19.96 -0.51 12.25
CA ILE A 460 20.08 -1.79 11.52
C ILE A 460 19.23 -1.69 10.25
N SER A 461 19.84 -1.98 9.10
CA SER A 461 19.15 -1.96 7.81
C SER A 461 19.75 -2.99 6.87
N ASP A 462 18.93 -3.65 6.07
CA ASP A 462 19.40 -4.63 5.09
C ASP A 462 19.94 -3.96 3.81
N ILE A 463 19.45 -2.77 3.48
CA ILE A 463 19.91 -1.94 2.36
C ILE A 463 20.18 -0.53 2.91
N ILE A 464 21.24 0.11 2.44
CA ILE A 464 21.56 1.49 2.78
C ILE A 464 21.01 2.39 1.69
N ALA A 465 20.02 3.15 2.08
CA ALA A 465 19.25 4.05 1.24
C ALA A 465 19.66 5.49 1.50
N LEU A 466 19.97 6.25 0.46
CA LEU A 466 20.46 7.63 0.55
C LEU A 466 19.61 8.55 -0.33
N HIS A 467 19.20 9.71 0.21
CA HIS A 467 18.50 10.76 -0.53
C HIS A 467 19.46 11.88 -0.92
N ASP A 468 19.45 12.25 -2.19
CA ASP A 468 20.26 13.35 -2.68
C ASP A 468 19.61 14.02 -3.91
N TYR A 469 19.16 15.26 -3.73
CA TYR A 469 18.53 16.06 -4.77
C TYR A 469 19.50 17.01 -5.49
N GLU A 470 20.80 16.65 -5.53
CA GLU A 470 21.77 17.40 -6.32
C GLU A 470 21.38 17.46 -7.80
N GLU A 471 21.23 18.65 -8.34
CA GLU A 471 20.77 18.87 -9.72
C GLU A 471 21.86 18.73 -10.79
N ILE A 472 23.15 18.71 -10.38
CA ILE A 472 24.29 18.62 -11.27
C ILE A 472 24.93 17.24 -11.18
N GLY A 473 24.74 16.41 -12.19
CA GLY A 473 25.20 15.01 -12.20
C GLY A 473 26.71 14.87 -11.91
N LYS A 474 27.57 15.79 -12.40
CA LYS A 474 29.00 15.79 -12.09
C LYS A 474 29.26 16.00 -10.58
N VAL A 475 28.52 16.87 -9.92
CA VAL A 475 28.67 17.13 -8.48
C VAL A 475 28.21 15.91 -7.69
N LEU A 476 27.08 15.32 -8.07
CA LEU A 476 26.58 14.09 -7.48
C LEU A 476 27.60 12.94 -7.63
N TYR A 477 28.12 12.72 -8.84
CA TYR A 477 29.14 11.70 -9.07
C TYR A 477 30.40 11.93 -8.23
N GLU A 478 30.95 13.14 -8.18
CA GLU A 478 32.13 13.47 -7.37
C GLU A 478 31.91 13.23 -5.88
N ARG A 479 30.69 13.45 -5.37
CA ARG A 479 30.31 13.19 -3.97
C ARG A 479 30.33 11.70 -3.64
N TYR A 480 29.87 10.86 -4.56
CA TYR A 480 29.66 9.43 -4.32
C TYR A 480 30.71 8.50 -4.96
N LYS A 481 31.59 8.96 -5.86
CA LYS A 481 32.57 8.09 -6.54
C LYS A 481 33.48 7.30 -5.61
N VAL A 482 33.70 7.80 -4.38
CA VAL A 482 34.37 7.13 -3.27
C VAL A 482 33.37 6.96 -2.15
N LYS A 483 32.97 5.74 -1.84
CA LYS A 483 31.90 5.46 -0.90
C LYS A 483 32.27 5.61 0.58
N GLU A 484 33.55 5.38 0.89
CA GLU A 484 34.05 5.28 2.26
C GLU A 484 33.76 6.54 3.11
N PRO A 485 34.00 7.77 2.64
CA PRO A 485 33.75 8.97 3.45
C PRO A 485 32.28 9.09 3.91
N ILE A 486 31.34 8.72 3.04
CA ILE A 486 29.89 8.76 3.35
C ILE A 486 29.51 7.56 4.23
N LEU A 487 29.88 6.35 3.82
CA LEU A 487 29.46 5.13 4.50
C LEU A 487 30.17 4.89 5.84
N ASN A 488 31.30 5.56 6.09
CA ASN A 488 31.97 5.57 7.39
C ASN A 488 31.55 6.76 8.28
N ASN A 489 30.58 7.57 7.84
CA ASN A 489 30.15 8.80 8.53
C ASN A 489 31.30 9.83 8.73
N GLU A 490 32.30 9.86 7.84
CA GLU A 490 33.36 10.88 7.89
C GLU A 490 32.86 12.25 7.43
N ILE A 491 31.91 12.25 6.49
CA ILE A 491 31.22 13.42 5.98
C ILE A 491 29.70 13.16 5.87
N PRO A 492 28.84 14.21 6.04
CA PRO A 492 27.44 14.10 5.70
C PRO A 492 27.27 14.03 4.17
N HIS A 493 26.21 13.35 3.70
CA HIS A 493 25.90 13.27 2.27
C HIS A 493 24.82 14.26 1.82
N ASN A 494 23.93 14.67 2.71
CA ASN A 494 22.83 15.60 2.42
C ASN A 494 22.56 16.50 3.63
N ASN A 495 22.55 17.84 3.44
CA ASN A 495 22.13 18.86 4.43
C ASN A 495 22.50 18.53 5.90
N HIS A 496 23.74 18.12 6.15
CA HIS A 496 24.25 17.66 7.46
C HIS A 496 23.72 16.30 7.94
N LYS A 497 23.04 15.53 7.09
CA LYS A 497 22.61 14.15 7.40
C LYS A 497 23.71 13.13 7.09
N TYR A 498 23.93 12.22 8.00
CA TYR A 498 24.88 11.11 7.87
C TYR A 498 24.17 9.83 7.43
N ALA A 499 24.89 8.92 6.79
CA ALA A 499 24.32 7.66 6.36
C ALA A 499 23.83 6.79 7.54
N PHE A 500 24.54 6.82 8.66
CA PHE A 500 24.22 6.04 9.85
C PHE A 500 23.96 6.93 11.06
N ALA A 501 23.11 6.47 11.97
CA ALA A 501 22.99 6.99 13.31
C ALA A 501 24.28 6.73 14.12
N ASP A 502 24.54 7.53 15.17
CA ASP A 502 25.73 7.36 16.01
C ASP A 502 25.76 5.98 16.67
N GLY A 503 26.90 5.31 16.55
CA GLY A 503 27.09 3.95 17.02
C GLY A 503 26.78 2.84 16.00
N TYR A 504 26.36 3.19 14.79
CA TYR A 504 26.13 2.23 13.68
C TYR A 504 27.11 2.46 12.54
N SER A 505 27.30 1.46 11.71
CA SER A 505 28.29 1.48 10.63
C SER A 505 27.92 0.57 9.47
N TYR A 506 28.49 0.86 8.31
CA TYR A 506 28.39 0.05 7.11
C TYR A 506 28.99 -1.36 7.33
N LYS A 507 28.28 -2.37 6.89
CA LYS A 507 28.68 -3.80 7.02
C LYS A 507 28.66 -4.54 5.68
N GLY A 508 28.74 -3.82 4.56
CA GLY A 508 28.72 -4.40 3.22
C GLY A 508 27.33 -4.57 2.61
N GLN A 509 26.31 -3.90 3.14
CA GLN A 509 24.95 -3.92 2.59
C GLN A 509 24.92 -3.33 1.18
N PRO A 510 23.94 -3.68 0.33
CA PRO A 510 23.62 -2.93 -0.89
C PRO A 510 23.41 -1.44 -0.59
N VAL A 511 23.82 -0.58 -1.52
CA VAL A 511 23.62 0.86 -1.43
C VAL A 511 22.74 1.32 -2.58
N MET A 512 21.76 2.18 -2.31
CA MET A 512 20.86 2.75 -3.31
C MET A 512 20.67 4.25 -3.09
N ILE A 513 20.46 5.00 -4.17
CA ILE A 513 19.99 6.38 -4.11
C ILE A 513 18.47 6.35 -4.23
N THR A 514 17.77 6.53 -3.12
CA THR A 514 16.34 6.23 -3.00
C THR A 514 15.42 7.43 -3.05
N GLU A 515 15.98 8.63 -3.18
CA GLU A 515 15.31 9.82 -3.68
C GLU A 515 16.31 10.70 -4.40
N TYR A 516 15.97 11.09 -5.64
CA TYR A 516 16.72 12.05 -6.42
C TYR A 516 15.86 12.67 -7.52
N GLY A 517 16.33 13.74 -8.12
CA GLY A 517 15.67 14.39 -9.25
C GLY A 517 14.64 15.41 -8.82
N GLY A 518 13.38 15.07 -8.83
CA GLY A 518 12.30 15.97 -8.45
C GLY A 518 12.21 17.23 -9.30
N ILE A 519 12.39 17.10 -10.63
CA ILE A 519 12.51 18.22 -11.57
C ILE A 519 11.12 18.78 -11.88
N ALA A 520 10.93 20.09 -11.68
CA ALA A 520 9.70 20.81 -12.01
C ALA A 520 9.90 21.78 -13.19
N PHE A 521 8.83 22.04 -13.93
CA PHE A 521 8.80 23.08 -14.96
C PHE A 521 8.43 24.45 -14.38
N ASN A 522 9.07 25.51 -14.87
CA ASN A 522 8.87 26.89 -14.40
C ASN A 522 7.49 27.47 -14.73
N HIS A 523 6.76 26.89 -15.71
CA HIS A 523 5.43 27.34 -16.08
C HIS A 523 4.32 26.72 -15.21
N GLU A 524 4.65 25.79 -14.30
CA GLU A 524 3.73 25.13 -13.38
C GLU A 524 3.66 25.91 -12.06
N SER A 525 2.45 25.98 -11.48
CA SER A 525 2.25 26.60 -10.18
C SER A 525 2.51 25.56 -9.09
N GLY A 526 3.65 25.65 -8.43
CA GLY A 526 4.07 24.72 -7.39
C GLY A 526 5.59 24.70 -7.24
N TRP A 527 6.11 23.62 -6.69
CA TRP A 527 7.54 23.49 -6.43
C TRP A 527 8.09 22.11 -6.85
N GLY A 528 9.41 22.06 -7.02
CA GLY A 528 10.22 20.87 -7.20
C GLY A 528 11.63 21.14 -6.67
N TYR A 529 12.49 20.14 -6.78
CA TYR A 529 13.85 20.22 -6.26
C TYR A 529 14.81 20.92 -7.25
N GLY A 530 15.74 21.71 -6.73
CA GLY A 530 16.70 22.48 -7.54
C GLY A 530 16.05 23.60 -8.35
N ASN A 531 16.73 24.04 -9.43
CA ASN A 531 16.19 25.06 -10.32
C ASN A 531 15.11 24.46 -11.23
N GLN A 532 14.00 25.19 -11.42
CA GLN A 532 12.97 24.80 -12.38
C GLN A 532 13.50 24.91 -13.82
N VAL A 533 13.06 23.99 -14.68
CA VAL A 533 13.43 23.97 -16.11
C VAL A 533 12.35 24.64 -16.97
N ASN A 534 12.72 25.11 -18.16
CA ASN A 534 11.81 25.85 -19.03
C ASN A 534 11.34 25.00 -20.21
N THR A 535 12.12 24.02 -20.65
CA THR A 535 11.82 23.20 -21.83
C THR A 535 11.99 21.71 -21.54
N GLU A 536 11.42 20.89 -22.42
CA GLU A 536 11.57 19.44 -22.39
C GLU A 536 13.04 19.02 -22.56
N GLU A 537 13.81 19.75 -23.37
CA GLU A 537 15.23 19.49 -23.60
C GLU A 537 16.04 19.73 -22.33
N GLU A 538 15.80 20.85 -21.61
CA GLU A 538 16.45 21.13 -20.32
C GLU A 538 16.10 20.06 -19.28
N PHE A 539 14.83 19.59 -19.26
CA PHE A 539 14.41 18.51 -18.39
C PHE A 539 15.20 17.24 -18.67
N LEU A 540 15.21 16.79 -19.93
CA LEU A 540 15.86 15.55 -20.35
C LEU A 540 17.38 15.60 -20.15
N GLU A 541 18.01 16.74 -20.41
CA GLU A 541 19.44 16.92 -20.16
C GLU A 541 19.76 16.76 -18.67
N ARG A 542 19.00 17.42 -17.79
CA ARG A 542 19.19 17.29 -16.35
C ARG A 542 18.89 15.87 -15.87
N TYR A 543 17.76 15.29 -16.28
CA TYR A 543 17.37 13.92 -15.94
C TYR A 543 18.46 12.91 -16.33
N ARG A 544 18.96 13.01 -17.56
CA ARG A 544 20.04 12.16 -18.06
C ARG A 544 21.32 12.34 -17.23
N ASN A 545 21.75 13.57 -17.05
CA ASN A 545 23.01 13.87 -16.34
C ASN A 545 23.04 13.32 -14.92
N ILE A 546 21.96 13.45 -14.16
CA ILE A 546 21.90 12.95 -12.77
C ILE A 546 21.71 11.41 -12.73
N THR A 547 20.87 10.84 -13.62
CA THR A 547 20.64 9.39 -13.68
C THR A 547 21.89 8.64 -14.12
N ASP A 548 22.58 9.12 -15.15
CA ASP A 548 23.85 8.53 -15.62
C ASP A 548 24.95 8.64 -14.56
N ALA A 549 24.99 9.73 -13.79
CA ALA A 549 25.90 9.87 -12.67
C ALA A 549 25.69 8.78 -11.60
N ILE A 550 24.43 8.47 -11.27
CA ILE A 550 24.09 7.39 -10.33
C ILE A 550 24.47 6.02 -10.90
N LYS A 551 24.11 5.75 -12.16
CA LYS A 551 24.42 4.49 -12.86
C LYS A 551 25.93 4.23 -13.00
N ALA A 552 26.73 5.30 -13.07
CA ALA A 552 28.18 5.19 -13.14
C ALA A 552 28.85 4.80 -11.81
N LEU A 553 28.12 4.75 -10.69
CA LEU A 553 28.64 4.35 -9.37
C LEU A 553 28.60 2.83 -9.22
N PRO A 554 29.75 2.13 -9.21
CA PRO A 554 29.78 0.66 -9.36
C PRO A 554 29.23 -0.11 -8.14
N TYR A 555 29.09 0.56 -7.01
CA TYR A 555 28.57 -0.04 -5.77
C TYR A 555 27.10 0.30 -5.51
N VAL A 556 26.49 1.18 -6.32
CA VAL A 556 25.06 1.51 -6.23
C VAL A 556 24.25 0.48 -7.00
N THR A 557 23.30 -0.15 -6.33
CA THR A 557 22.54 -1.30 -6.84
C THR A 557 21.14 -0.94 -7.34
N GLY A 558 20.82 0.34 -7.36
CA GLY A 558 19.56 0.85 -7.87
C GLY A 558 19.27 2.29 -7.44
N TYR A 559 18.17 2.81 -7.95
CA TYR A 559 17.70 4.16 -7.66
C TYR A 559 16.18 4.27 -7.61
N VAL A 560 15.69 5.34 -6.96
CA VAL A 560 14.28 5.72 -6.98
C VAL A 560 14.19 7.20 -7.40
N TYR A 561 13.57 7.46 -8.54
CA TYR A 561 13.35 8.83 -9.03
C TYR A 561 12.10 9.46 -8.41
N THR A 562 12.17 10.69 -7.98
CA THR A 562 11.07 11.49 -7.45
C THR A 562 10.50 12.37 -8.55
N GLN A 563 9.24 12.19 -9.08
CA GLN A 563 8.29 11.13 -8.74
C GLN A 563 7.42 10.76 -9.96
N ILE A 564 6.49 9.83 -9.81
CA ILE A 564 5.63 9.42 -10.93
C ILE A 564 4.69 10.53 -11.37
N THR A 565 3.92 11.12 -10.46
CA THR A 565 2.91 12.15 -10.75
C THR A 565 3.10 13.38 -9.91
N ASP A 566 2.63 14.52 -10.41
CA ASP A 566 2.39 15.67 -9.55
C ASP A 566 1.38 15.32 -8.46
N VAL A 567 1.53 15.97 -7.32
CA VAL A 567 0.59 15.89 -6.20
C VAL A 567 0.36 17.30 -5.65
N GLN A 568 -0.80 17.87 -5.95
CA GLN A 568 -1.22 19.20 -5.49
C GLN A 568 -0.12 20.29 -5.72
N GLN A 569 0.50 20.85 -4.64
CA GLN A 569 1.54 21.88 -4.75
C GLN A 569 2.91 21.32 -5.17
N GLU A 570 3.14 20.03 -5.19
CA GLU A 570 4.38 19.39 -5.62
C GLU A 570 4.29 18.97 -7.08
N VAL A 571 4.93 19.77 -7.97
CA VAL A 571 4.76 19.63 -9.43
C VAL A 571 6.01 19.07 -10.11
N ASN A 572 6.61 18.06 -9.51
CA ASN A 572 7.84 17.42 -9.96
C ASN A 572 7.66 15.99 -10.51
N GLY A 573 6.42 15.61 -10.79
CA GLY A 573 6.11 14.32 -11.42
C GLY A 573 6.58 14.23 -12.87
N LEU A 574 6.84 13.01 -13.36
CA LEU A 574 6.99 12.71 -14.78
C LEU A 574 5.66 12.82 -15.54
N LEU A 575 4.58 12.61 -14.81
CA LEU A 575 3.20 12.80 -15.25
C LEU A 575 2.55 13.93 -14.47
N THR A 576 1.57 14.58 -15.08
CA THR A 576 0.69 15.51 -14.36
C THR A 576 -0.20 14.75 -13.37
N GLU A 577 -0.91 15.47 -12.50
CA GLU A 577 -1.91 14.90 -11.60
C GLU A 577 -3.04 14.15 -12.35
N ASP A 578 -3.31 14.53 -13.60
CA ASP A 578 -4.24 13.85 -14.53
C ASP A 578 -3.60 12.68 -15.30
N ARG A 579 -2.39 12.25 -14.93
CA ARG A 579 -1.61 11.21 -15.61
C ARG A 579 -1.23 11.50 -17.05
N THR A 580 -1.28 12.76 -17.49
CA THR A 580 -0.72 13.16 -18.79
C THR A 580 0.80 13.20 -18.70
N ALA A 581 1.48 12.58 -19.63
CA ALA A 581 2.95 12.59 -19.67
C ALA A 581 3.46 14.01 -19.94
N LYS A 582 4.36 14.51 -19.10
CA LYS A 582 5.04 15.81 -19.32
C LYS A 582 6.17 15.68 -20.33
N ILE A 583 6.76 14.51 -20.39
CA ILE A 583 7.83 14.11 -21.31
C ILE A 583 7.38 12.81 -21.99
N ALA A 584 7.70 12.63 -23.27
CA ALA A 584 7.44 11.38 -23.97
C ALA A 584 8.06 10.20 -23.21
N LEU A 585 7.26 9.16 -22.91
CA LEU A 585 7.67 8.04 -22.05
C LEU A 585 8.91 7.33 -22.61
N GLU A 586 9.01 7.23 -23.93
CA GLU A 586 10.13 6.61 -24.64
C GLU A 586 11.46 7.34 -24.39
N LYS A 587 11.43 8.68 -24.25
CA LYS A 587 12.63 9.48 -23.98
C LYS A 587 13.15 9.24 -22.54
N ILE A 588 12.24 9.05 -21.58
CA ILE A 588 12.59 8.66 -20.23
C ILE A 588 13.19 7.24 -20.24
N LYS A 589 12.53 6.31 -20.96
CA LYS A 589 13.00 4.94 -21.12
C LYS A 589 14.41 4.87 -21.70
N GLU A 590 14.72 5.65 -22.75
CA GLU A 590 16.06 5.72 -23.34
C GLU A 590 17.15 6.06 -22.32
N VAL A 591 16.85 6.93 -21.35
CA VAL A 591 17.79 7.26 -20.26
C VAL A 591 17.90 6.11 -19.28
N ASN A 592 16.79 5.48 -18.91
CA ASN A 592 16.80 4.38 -17.95
C ASN A 592 17.47 3.11 -18.48
N ASP A 593 17.37 2.84 -19.78
CA ASP A 593 17.94 1.65 -20.42
C ASP A 593 19.40 1.83 -20.87
N GLY A 594 19.85 3.06 -21.16
CA GLY A 594 21.24 3.40 -21.50
C GLY A 594 22.15 3.32 -20.31
#